data_490a9c5b04940b11e89d9421a7bcb337
#
_entry.id   490a9c5b04940b11e89d9421a7bcb337
#
_cell.length_a   1.000
_cell.length_b   1.000
_cell.length_c   1.000
_cell.angle_alpha   90.00
_cell.angle_beta   90.00
_cell.angle_gamma   90.00
#
_symmetry.space_group_name_H-M   'P 1'
#
loop_
_entity.id
_entity.type
_entity.pdbx_description
1 polymer ?
#
loop_
_entity_poly.entity_id
_entity_poly.type
_entity_poly.pdbx_seq_one_letter_code
_entity_poly.pdbx_strand_id
1 'polypeptide(L)'
;MSYTVKAVVLLTALSLVASCGLPRSGPTKRQVLSGSVEAKGDAYIVPVTPAVSAATAVQPSFGFSESFRNAGLVGADTISIGDTISVTVYENVKDEPLLGNTGQRVSGLSELQVDGQGYIYIPYAGRIRAAGQTPEGLRQAITRQLEDQTPDPQISVSRNAGGGSTVSISGQAASNGVYPIESSTRTLATMLAKSGGVTVDPAVAIVRVTRGAHTGRIWLKDLYENPSLDIALRPGDKIMIEEDSRKFIALGATGTQSTVPFESATLSALEAIATVGGLSTMAADPKGVFILRDESEGIARAVLGRSDLIGDQRIVYVLDLTEPTGLFEARDFQIRDGDTLYVTEAPYV
;
A
#
# COMPACT_ATOMS: atom_id res chain seq x y z
N MET A 1 65.10 31.81 -37.98
CA MET A 1 64.28 31.36 -36.87
C MET A 1 64.96 30.14 -36.27
N SER A 2 65.56 30.32 -35.09
CA SER A 2 66.43 29.35 -34.42
C SER A 2 65.71 28.03 -34.11
N TYR A 3 66.42 26.91 -34.16
CA TYR A 3 65.92 25.58 -33.83
C TYR A 3 65.27 25.54 -32.41
N THR A 4 65.75 26.39 -31.50
CA THR A 4 65.25 26.57 -30.15
C THR A 4 63.79 27.10 -30.10
N VAL A 5 63.45 28.04 -31.01
CA VAL A 5 62.09 28.61 -31.09
C VAL A 5 61.11 27.57 -31.65
N LYS A 6 61.53 26.74 -32.59
CA LYS A 6 60.70 25.67 -33.12
C LYS A 6 60.45 24.56 -32.09
N ALA A 7 61.45 24.23 -31.28
CA ALA A 7 61.31 23.23 -30.22
C ALA A 7 60.38 23.72 -29.06
N VAL A 8 60.43 24.98 -28.69
CA VAL A 8 59.55 25.58 -27.67
C VAL A 8 58.13 25.67 -28.17
N VAL A 9 57.89 26.04 -29.45
CA VAL A 9 56.57 26.07 -30.03
C VAL A 9 55.96 24.66 -30.16
N LEU A 10 56.78 23.65 -30.46
CA LEU A 10 56.33 22.25 -30.51
C LEU A 10 55.98 21.70 -29.13
N LEU A 11 56.79 22.05 -28.10
CA LEU A 11 56.55 21.64 -26.71
C LEU A 11 55.28 22.30 -26.13
N THR A 12 55.04 23.59 -26.42
CA THR A 12 53.81 24.30 -26.02
C THR A 12 52.59 23.82 -26.76
N ALA A 13 52.70 23.44 -28.04
CA ALA A 13 51.58 22.81 -28.76
C ALA A 13 51.26 21.40 -28.25
N LEU A 14 52.26 20.64 -27.81
CA LEU A 14 52.05 19.30 -27.26
C LEU A 14 51.42 19.35 -25.83
N SER A 15 51.76 20.39 -25.04
CA SER A 15 51.11 20.57 -23.70
C SER A 15 49.67 21.06 -23.78
N LEU A 16 49.24 21.71 -24.85
CA LEU A 16 47.85 22.13 -25.08
C LEU A 16 46.94 21.00 -25.51
N VAL A 17 47.45 19.91 -26.06
CA VAL A 17 46.67 18.73 -26.48
C VAL A 17 46.41 17.79 -25.28
N ALA A 18 47.25 17.84 -24.24
CA ALA A 18 47.10 16.99 -23.04
C ALA A 18 46.00 17.45 -22.06
N SER A 19 45.34 18.59 -22.30
CA SER A 19 44.40 19.21 -21.36
C SER A 19 42.91 19.04 -21.72
N CYS A 20 42.57 18.34 -22.81
CA CYS A 20 41.16 18.05 -23.16
C CYS A 20 40.65 16.81 -22.42
N GLY A 21 40.59 16.88 -21.09
CA GLY A 21 39.66 16.03 -20.35
C GLY A 21 38.24 16.54 -20.60
N LEU A 22 37.48 15.86 -21.42
CA LEU A 22 36.06 16.16 -21.59
C LEU A 22 35.38 16.09 -20.22
N PRO A 23 34.48 17.03 -19.89
CA PRO A 23 33.70 16.95 -18.65
C PRO A 23 32.90 15.64 -18.65
N ARG A 24 32.99 14.88 -17.57
CA ARG A 24 32.30 13.61 -17.39
C ARG A 24 31.21 13.77 -16.37
N SER A 25 30.09 13.06 -16.55
CA SER A 25 28.96 13.09 -15.64
C SER A 25 29.17 12.20 -14.40
N GLY A 26 30.24 11.40 -14.35
CA GLY A 26 30.50 10.50 -13.23
C GLY A 26 31.71 9.57 -13.42
N PRO A 27 31.91 8.57 -12.54
CA PRO A 27 33.01 7.63 -12.64
C PRO A 27 32.90 6.73 -13.89
N THR A 28 34.03 6.40 -14.47
CA THR A 28 34.10 5.42 -15.55
C THR A 28 33.90 4.00 -15.02
N LYS A 29 33.52 3.05 -15.87
CA LYS A 29 33.42 1.62 -15.52
C LYS A 29 34.66 1.13 -14.75
N ARG A 30 35.88 1.48 -15.23
CA ARG A 30 37.12 1.09 -14.54
C ARG A 30 37.23 1.68 -13.13
N GLN A 31 36.77 2.91 -12.94
CA GLN A 31 36.79 3.56 -11.62
C GLN A 31 35.77 2.92 -10.66
N VAL A 32 34.56 2.57 -11.15
CA VAL A 32 33.58 1.82 -10.36
C VAL A 32 34.16 0.46 -9.92
N LEU A 33 34.73 -0.28 -10.87
CA LEU A 33 35.34 -1.59 -10.59
C LEU A 33 36.55 -1.51 -9.65
N SER A 34 37.31 -0.40 -9.70
CA SER A 34 38.45 -0.18 -8.78
C SER A 34 38.01 0.15 -7.34
N GLY A 35 36.74 0.47 -7.11
CA GLY A 35 36.14 0.61 -5.77
C GLY A 35 35.81 -0.71 -5.07
N SER A 36 36.18 -1.85 -5.65
CA SER A 36 35.91 -3.16 -5.08
C SER A 36 36.73 -3.44 -3.82
N VAL A 37 36.18 -4.25 -2.91
CA VAL A 37 36.87 -4.76 -1.72
C VAL A 37 38.20 -5.45 -2.10
N GLU A 38 38.24 -6.16 -3.22
CA GLU A 38 39.44 -6.81 -3.78
C GLU A 38 40.53 -5.79 -4.16
N ALA A 39 40.12 -4.60 -4.56
CA ALA A 39 40.98 -3.46 -4.86
C ALA A 39 41.17 -2.49 -3.66
N LYS A 40 40.85 -2.93 -2.43
CA LYS A 40 40.88 -2.15 -1.17
C LYS A 40 39.84 -1.03 -1.12
N GLY A 41 38.76 -1.14 -1.87
CA GLY A 41 37.56 -0.32 -1.75
C GLY A 41 36.58 -0.89 -0.68
N ASP A 42 35.33 -0.46 -0.74
CA ASP A 42 34.31 -0.76 0.27
C ASP A 42 33.04 -1.42 -0.29
N ALA A 43 33.05 -1.80 -1.57
CA ALA A 43 31.91 -2.44 -2.23
C ALA A 43 32.26 -3.78 -2.87
N TYR A 44 31.35 -4.73 -2.84
CA TYR A 44 31.48 -6.00 -3.58
C TYR A 44 30.94 -5.84 -5.00
N ILE A 45 31.69 -6.26 -5.98
CA ILE A 45 31.28 -6.20 -7.39
C ILE A 45 30.75 -7.58 -7.78
N VAL A 46 29.47 -7.64 -8.19
CA VAL A 46 28.78 -8.89 -8.47
C VAL A 46 28.13 -8.83 -9.85
N PRO A 47 28.50 -9.68 -10.81
CA PRO A 47 27.75 -9.84 -12.04
C PRO A 47 26.32 -10.35 -11.73
N VAL A 48 25.34 -9.78 -12.39
CA VAL A 48 23.97 -10.29 -12.30
C VAL A 48 23.90 -11.64 -13.01
N THR A 49 23.35 -12.62 -12.32
CA THR A 49 23.10 -13.96 -12.83
C THR A 49 21.72 -14.42 -12.35
N PRO A 50 21.11 -15.45 -12.92
CA PRO A 50 19.83 -15.98 -12.42
C PRO A 50 19.85 -16.34 -10.93
N ALA A 51 20.98 -16.84 -10.42
CA ALA A 51 21.14 -17.14 -9.00
C ALA A 51 21.17 -15.89 -8.13
N VAL A 52 21.84 -14.82 -8.60
CA VAL A 52 21.87 -13.50 -7.94
C VAL A 52 20.48 -12.88 -7.95
N SER A 53 19.80 -12.88 -9.10
CA SER A 53 18.42 -12.36 -9.21
C SER A 53 17.48 -13.07 -8.24
N ALA A 54 17.56 -14.40 -8.15
CA ALA A 54 16.75 -15.17 -7.21
C ALA A 54 17.07 -14.86 -5.74
N ALA A 55 18.35 -14.72 -5.39
CA ALA A 55 18.78 -14.39 -4.02
C ALA A 55 18.39 -12.98 -3.59
N THR A 56 18.31 -12.06 -4.55
CA THR A 56 17.98 -10.65 -4.32
C THR A 56 16.49 -10.30 -4.50
N ALA A 57 15.66 -11.24 -4.99
CA ALA A 57 14.23 -11.06 -5.21
C ALA A 57 13.44 -11.00 -3.90
N VAL A 58 13.65 -9.92 -3.13
CA VAL A 58 12.90 -9.66 -1.89
C VAL A 58 11.72 -8.76 -2.22
N GLN A 59 10.52 -9.32 -2.17
CA GLN A 59 9.30 -8.53 -2.22
C GLN A 59 8.79 -8.23 -0.81
N PRO A 60 8.19 -7.06 -0.58
CA PRO A 60 7.46 -6.81 0.66
C PRO A 60 6.40 -7.90 0.83
N SER A 61 6.46 -8.67 1.91
CA SER A 61 5.43 -9.66 2.20
C SER A 61 4.17 -8.95 2.68
N PHE A 62 3.33 -8.51 1.75
CA PHE A 62 2.02 -7.97 2.05
C PHE A 62 1.03 -9.12 2.19
N GLY A 63 0.06 -8.95 3.09
CA GLY A 63 -0.99 -9.93 3.31
C GLY A 63 -1.76 -9.66 4.59
N PHE A 64 -2.86 -10.37 4.71
CA PHE A 64 -3.63 -10.42 5.95
C PHE A 64 -3.31 -11.71 6.71
N SER A 65 -3.09 -11.58 8.01
CA SER A 65 -2.96 -12.73 8.91
C SER A 65 -4.25 -13.54 8.96
N GLU A 66 -4.18 -14.75 9.48
CA GLU A 66 -5.35 -15.62 9.64
C GLU A 66 -6.45 -14.97 10.48
N SER A 67 -6.10 -14.14 11.47
CA SER A 67 -7.08 -13.41 12.29
C SER A 67 -7.92 -12.42 11.49
N PHE A 68 -7.42 -11.89 10.39
CA PHE A 68 -8.20 -11.07 9.46
C PHE A 68 -9.05 -11.93 8.52
N ARG A 69 -8.46 -12.96 7.92
CA ARG A 69 -9.09 -13.81 6.90
C ARG A 69 -10.22 -14.68 7.46
N ASN A 70 -10.02 -15.23 8.67
CA ASN A 70 -11.00 -16.08 9.33
C ASN A 70 -12.07 -15.31 10.12
N ALA A 71 -12.05 -13.97 10.06
CA ALA A 71 -13.09 -13.16 10.65
C ALA A 71 -14.39 -13.36 9.87
N GLY A 72 -15.40 -14.02 10.46
CA GLY A 72 -16.73 -14.16 9.86
C GLY A 72 -17.38 -12.78 9.62
N LEU A 73 -18.34 -12.68 8.71
CA LEU A 73 -19.10 -11.44 8.51
C LEU A 73 -19.81 -11.04 9.81
N VAL A 74 -19.78 -9.75 10.15
CA VAL A 74 -20.63 -9.22 11.23
C VAL A 74 -22.08 -9.41 10.80
N GLY A 75 -22.93 -9.93 11.69
CA GLY A 75 -24.36 -10.03 11.42
C GLY A 75 -24.91 -8.64 11.07
N ALA A 76 -25.46 -8.53 9.85
CA ALA A 76 -25.93 -7.24 9.34
C ALA A 76 -27.02 -6.63 10.18
N ASP A 77 -27.75 -7.49 10.89
CA ASP A 77 -28.95 -7.13 11.62
C ASP A 77 -28.77 -7.12 13.14
N THR A 78 -27.54 -7.35 13.64
CA THR A 78 -27.30 -7.30 15.09
C THR A 78 -27.16 -5.85 15.53
N ILE A 79 -28.00 -5.46 16.45
CA ILE A 79 -28.00 -4.14 17.08
C ILE A 79 -26.76 -4.02 17.99
N SER A 80 -26.04 -2.92 17.87
CA SER A 80 -24.83 -2.63 18.65
C SER A 80 -25.05 -1.42 19.57
N ILE A 81 -24.21 -1.30 20.59
CA ILE A 81 -24.17 -0.09 21.44
C ILE A 81 -23.85 1.12 20.55
N GLY A 82 -24.60 2.22 20.73
CA GLY A 82 -24.46 3.44 19.92
C GLY A 82 -25.23 3.41 18.60
N ASP A 83 -25.90 2.29 18.23
CA ASP A 83 -26.82 2.28 17.10
C ASP A 83 -28.07 3.13 17.41
N THR A 84 -28.70 3.61 16.36
CA THR A 84 -29.97 4.35 16.45
C THR A 84 -31.11 3.43 15.98
N ILE A 85 -32.12 3.32 16.80
CA ILE A 85 -33.31 2.50 16.54
C ILE A 85 -34.51 3.41 16.30
N SER A 86 -35.26 3.14 15.26
CA SER A 86 -36.58 3.75 15.03
C SER A 86 -37.65 2.71 15.27
N VAL A 87 -38.56 3.00 16.16
CA VAL A 87 -39.68 2.13 16.51
C VAL A 87 -40.98 2.83 16.10
N THR A 88 -41.83 2.12 15.35
CA THR A 88 -43.19 2.58 15.03
C THR A 88 -44.16 1.62 15.69
N VAL A 89 -45.08 2.15 16.46
CA VAL A 89 -46.13 1.41 17.16
C VAL A 89 -47.47 1.75 16.54
N TYR A 90 -48.18 0.72 16.10
CA TYR A 90 -49.56 0.81 15.59
C TYR A 90 -50.50 0.26 16.65
N GLU A 91 -51.41 1.09 17.14
CA GLU A 91 -52.34 0.74 18.21
C GLU A 91 -53.77 0.58 17.64
N ASN A 92 -54.41 -0.48 18.02
CA ASN A 92 -55.81 -0.73 17.59
C ASN A 92 -56.85 -0.14 18.54
N VAL A 93 -56.58 1.06 19.08
CA VAL A 93 -57.48 1.80 19.97
C VAL A 93 -58.02 3.04 19.22
N LYS A 94 -59.28 3.41 19.48
CA LYS A 94 -59.91 4.51 18.76
C LYS A 94 -59.77 5.86 19.47
N ASP A 95 -59.79 5.88 20.78
CA ASP A 95 -59.98 7.15 21.50
C ASP A 95 -58.83 7.55 22.44
N GLU A 96 -58.03 6.61 22.94
CA GLU A 96 -56.92 6.89 23.85
C GLU A 96 -55.70 6.01 23.50
N PRO A 97 -54.91 6.37 22.49
CA PRO A 97 -53.66 5.68 22.19
C PRO A 97 -52.66 5.87 23.33
N LEU A 98 -51.88 4.83 23.64
CA LEU A 98 -50.89 4.85 24.71
C LEU A 98 -49.70 5.80 24.41
N LEU A 99 -49.26 5.83 23.17
CA LEU A 99 -48.08 6.56 22.74
C LEU A 99 -48.37 7.75 21.83
N GLY A 100 -49.57 7.85 21.25
CA GLY A 100 -49.95 8.88 20.31
C GLY A 100 -50.87 9.95 20.91
N ASN A 101 -51.20 10.96 20.10
CA ASN A 101 -52.26 11.90 20.43
C ASN A 101 -53.63 11.29 20.10
N THR A 102 -54.67 11.80 20.75
CA THR A 102 -56.06 11.39 20.52
C THR A 102 -56.38 11.38 19.04
N GLY A 103 -56.86 10.23 18.52
CA GLY A 103 -57.14 10.02 17.10
C GLY A 103 -55.98 9.56 16.23
N GLN A 104 -54.77 9.46 16.75
CA GLN A 104 -53.62 8.90 16.03
C GLN A 104 -53.40 7.45 16.42
N ARG A 105 -53.50 6.53 15.44
CA ARG A 105 -53.27 5.10 15.63
C ARG A 105 -51.81 4.67 15.43
N VAL A 106 -50.93 5.61 15.08
CA VAL A 106 -49.54 5.34 14.76
C VAL A 106 -48.66 6.32 15.51
N SER A 107 -47.75 5.79 16.29
CA SER A 107 -46.78 6.56 17.04
C SER A 107 -45.37 6.16 16.62
N GLY A 108 -44.59 7.11 16.13
CA GLY A 108 -43.21 6.92 15.77
C GLY A 108 -42.26 7.41 16.86
N LEU A 109 -41.41 6.55 17.36
CA LEU A 109 -40.27 6.88 18.20
C LEU A 109 -39.00 6.80 17.31
N SER A 110 -38.53 7.93 16.85
CA SER A 110 -37.32 8.03 16.04
C SER A 110 -36.11 8.31 16.92
N GLU A 111 -34.94 7.89 16.42
CA GLU A 111 -33.64 8.24 17.01
C GLU A 111 -33.42 7.74 18.46
N LEU A 112 -33.96 6.58 18.82
CA LEU A 112 -33.65 5.95 20.08
C LEU A 112 -32.23 5.39 20.03
N GLN A 113 -31.29 6.04 20.71
CA GLN A 113 -29.92 5.59 20.78
C GLN A 113 -29.78 4.44 21.78
N VAL A 114 -29.09 3.37 21.37
CA VAL A 114 -28.71 2.27 22.27
C VAL A 114 -27.63 2.76 23.23
N ASP A 115 -27.94 2.75 24.52
CA ASP A 115 -27.04 3.27 25.57
C ASP A 115 -25.77 2.44 25.76
N GLY A 116 -24.81 2.94 26.54
CA GLY A 116 -23.53 2.28 26.81
C GLY A 116 -23.65 0.93 27.53
N GLN A 117 -24.82 0.58 28.04
CA GLN A 117 -25.13 -0.72 28.64
C GLN A 117 -25.91 -1.65 27.68
N GLY A 118 -26.23 -1.18 26.48
CA GLY A 118 -26.90 -1.92 25.44
C GLY A 118 -28.43 -1.89 25.51
N TYR A 119 -29.04 -0.89 26.15
CA TYR A 119 -30.49 -0.75 26.31
C TYR A 119 -31.02 0.45 25.54
N ILE A 120 -32.32 0.39 25.22
CA ILE A 120 -33.12 1.52 24.79
C ILE A 120 -34.23 1.73 25.80
N TYR A 121 -34.78 2.96 25.89
CA TYR A 121 -35.96 3.25 26.70
C TYR A 121 -37.16 3.53 25.78
N ILE A 122 -38.24 2.82 26.02
CA ILE A 122 -39.52 3.00 25.34
C ILE A 122 -40.58 3.36 26.37
N PRO A 123 -41.31 4.48 26.17
CA PRO A 123 -42.41 4.83 27.07
C PRO A 123 -43.36 3.64 27.25
N TYR A 124 -43.85 3.42 28.46
CA TYR A 124 -44.73 2.33 28.87
C TYR A 124 -44.15 0.91 28.80
N ALA A 125 -43.19 0.63 27.94
CA ALA A 125 -42.45 -0.63 27.85
C ALA A 125 -41.17 -0.64 28.72
N GLY A 126 -40.72 0.56 29.18
CA GLY A 126 -39.56 0.69 30.01
C GLY A 126 -38.23 0.49 29.30
N ARG A 127 -37.27 -0.04 30.05
CA ARG A 127 -35.91 -0.26 29.58
C ARG A 127 -35.75 -1.66 28.99
N ILE A 128 -35.47 -1.75 27.69
CA ILE A 128 -35.38 -2.99 26.96
C ILE A 128 -33.95 -3.18 26.41
N ARG A 129 -33.39 -4.38 26.57
CA ARG A 129 -32.09 -4.71 26.04
C ARG A 129 -32.19 -4.78 24.51
N ALA A 130 -31.41 -3.98 23.80
CA ALA A 130 -31.37 -3.94 22.34
C ALA A 130 -30.05 -4.55 21.81
N ALA A 131 -28.92 -4.27 22.45
CA ALA A 131 -27.62 -4.76 21.99
C ALA A 131 -27.54 -6.30 22.00
N GLY A 132 -27.03 -6.85 20.90
CA GLY A 132 -26.92 -8.30 20.66
C GLY A 132 -28.19 -8.93 20.09
N GLN A 133 -29.30 -8.20 19.97
CA GLN A 133 -30.53 -8.66 19.33
C GLN A 133 -30.57 -8.24 17.86
N THR A 134 -31.41 -8.94 17.08
CA THR A 134 -31.85 -8.48 15.76
C THR A 134 -33.03 -7.51 15.91
N PRO A 135 -33.33 -6.66 14.90
CA PRO A 135 -34.54 -5.84 14.89
C PRO A 135 -35.80 -6.64 15.15
N GLU A 136 -35.90 -7.87 14.60
CA GLU A 136 -37.02 -8.77 14.84
C GLU A 136 -37.07 -9.26 16.29
N GLY A 137 -35.93 -9.65 16.88
CA GLY A 137 -35.87 -10.03 18.29
C GLY A 137 -36.27 -8.88 19.20
N LEU A 138 -35.82 -7.66 18.89
CA LEU A 138 -36.18 -6.45 19.62
C LEU A 138 -37.68 -6.13 19.44
N ARG A 139 -38.22 -6.26 18.22
CA ARG A 139 -39.65 -6.10 17.94
C ARG A 139 -40.49 -7.00 18.85
N GLN A 140 -40.15 -8.29 18.92
CA GLN A 140 -40.86 -9.25 19.78
C GLN A 140 -40.75 -8.92 21.27
N ALA A 141 -39.57 -8.42 21.70
CA ALA A 141 -39.38 -7.99 23.09
C ALA A 141 -40.25 -6.78 23.46
N ILE A 142 -40.33 -5.80 22.54
CA ILE A 142 -41.19 -4.62 22.73
C ILE A 142 -42.65 -5.01 22.71
N THR A 143 -43.10 -5.85 21.78
CA THR A 143 -44.48 -6.31 21.68
C THR A 143 -44.93 -6.92 22.99
N ARG A 144 -44.17 -7.86 23.53
CA ARG A 144 -44.52 -8.53 24.81
C ARG A 144 -44.63 -7.55 26.02
N GLN A 145 -43.87 -6.47 26.03
CA GLN A 145 -43.94 -5.47 27.10
C GLN A 145 -45.15 -4.53 26.94
N LEU A 146 -45.60 -4.31 25.72
CA LEU A 146 -46.74 -3.43 25.42
C LEU A 146 -48.12 -4.17 25.39
N GLU A 147 -48.12 -5.49 25.21
CA GLU A 147 -49.37 -6.32 25.22
C GLU A 147 -50.14 -6.16 26.55
N ASP A 148 -49.47 -5.94 27.65
CA ASP A 148 -50.11 -5.69 28.96
C ASP A 148 -50.72 -4.30 29.06
N GLN A 149 -50.38 -3.37 28.18
CA GLN A 149 -50.75 -1.95 28.25
C GLN A 149 -51.75 -1.53 27.16
N THR A 150 -51.69 -2.17 25.96
CA THR A 150 -52.57 -1.86 24.82
C THR A 150 -52.95 -3.13 24.08
N PRO A 151 -54.20 -3.25 23.57
CA PRO A 151 -54.63 -4.45 22.86
C PRO A 151 -53.95 -4.57 21.48
N ASP A 152 -53.37 -5.75 21.19
CA ASP A 152 -52.82 -6.16 19.91
C ASP A 152 -51.89 -5.11 19.25
N PRO A 153 -50.79 -4.67 19.97
CA PRO A 153 -49.90 -3.69 19.41
C PRO A 153 -49.09 -4.26 18.24
N GLN A 154 -49.13 -3.57 17.11
CA GLN A 154 -48.31 -3.92 15.95
C GLN A 154 -47.06 -3.03 15.94
N ILE A 155 -45.86 -3.63 15.89
CA ILE A 155 -44.63 -2.91 16.03
C ILE A 155 -43.72 -3.12 14.84
N SER A 156 -43.16 -2.04 14.35
CA SER A 156 -42.09 -2.07 13.37
C SER A 156 -40.80 -1.51 14.01
N VAL A 157 -39.70 -2.22 13.81
CA VAL A 157 -38.37 -1.81 14.29
C VAL A 157 -37.42 -1.73 13.12
N SER A 158 -36.80 -0.59 12.95
CA SER A 158 -35.70 -0.41 12.00
C SER A 158 -34.43 0.04 12.71
N ARG A 159 -33.30 -0.48 12.28
CA ARG A 159 -31.98 -0.12 12.77
C ARG A 159 -31.28 0.81 11.79
N ASN A 160 -30.79 1.94 12.26
CA ASN A 160 -29.82 2.75 11.55
C ASN A 160 -28.46 2.54 12.22
N ALA A 161 -27.48 2.06 11.46
CA ALA A 161 -26.13 1.86 11.98
C ALA A 161 -25.59 3.19 12.55
N GLY A 162 -25.27 3.20 13.82
CA GLY A 162 -24.73 4.34 14.52
C GLY A 162 -23.23 4.23 14.77
N GLY A 163 -22.72 5.01 15.73
CA GLY A 163 -21.30 5.09 16.04
C GLY A 163 -20.67 3.81 16.61
N GLY A 164 -21.46 2.78 16.96
CA GLY A 164 -20.98 1.54 17.56
C GLY A 164 -20.47 0.49 16.56
N SER A 165 -20.84 0.57 15.29
CA SER A 165 -20.44 -0.38 14.25
C SER A 165 -19.86 0.36 13.06
N THR A 166 -18.72 1.04 13.26
CA THR A 166 -18.09 1.86 12.23
C THR A 166 -16.66 1.47 11.97
N VAL A 167 -16.18 1.81 10.77
CA VAL A 167 -14.77 1.82 10.40
C VAL A 167 -14.35 3.23 10.00
N SER A 168 -13.08 3.55 10.18
CA SER A 168 -12.51 4.82 9.70
C SER A 168 -11.70 4.58 8.42
N ILE A 169 -11.90 5.44 7.42
CA ILE A 169 -11.14 5.45 6.16
C ILE A 169 -10.37 6.76 6.08
N SER A 170 -9.09 6.67 5.73
CA SER A 170 -8.18 7.81 5.62
C SER A 170 -7.14 7.60 4.51
N GLY A 171 -6.45 8.69 4.13
CA GLY A 171 -5.42 8.68 3.10
C GLY A 171 -5.96 8.97 1.72
N GLN A 172 -5.56 8.19 0.72
CA GLN A 172 -5.88 8.39 -0.70
C GLN A 172 -7.25 7.81 -1.11
N ALA A 173 -8.24 7.87 -0.22
CA ALA A 173 -9.63 7.58 -0.55
C ALA A 173 -10.32 8.82 -1.13
N ALA A 174 -11.31 8.62 -2.02
CA ALA A 174 -12.09 9.73 -2.58
C ALA A 174 -12.84 10.50 -1.49
N SER A 175 -13.31 9.82 -0.44
CA SER A 175 -13.94 10.45 0.73
C SER A 175 -13.39 9.83 2.01
N ASN A 176 -12.65 10.62 2.77
CA ASN A 176 -12.15 10.24 4.09
C ASN A 176 -13.25 10.46 5.14
N GLY A 177 -13.36 9.53 6.10
CA GLY A 177 -14.38 9.65 7.13
C GLY A 177 -14.62 8.38 7.95
N VAL A 178 -15.68 8.41 8.74
CA VAL A 178 -16.16 7.27 9.51
C VAL A 178 -17.41 6.73 8.85
N TYR A 179 -17.41 5.43 8.53
CA TYR A 179 -18.46 4.77 7.78
C TYR A 179 -19.09 3.65 8.60
N PRO A 180 -20.43 3.53 8.60
CA PRO A 180 -21.10 2.43 9.28
C PRO A 180 -20.91 1.12 8.51
N ILE A 181 -20.78 0.01 9.26
CA ILE A 181 -20.80 -1.34 8.72
C ILE A 181 -22.27 -1.77 8.56
N GLU A 182 -22.77 -1.73 7.34
CA GLU A 182 -24.10 -2.17 6.95
C GLU A 182 -24.04 -3.50 6.20
N SER A 183 -25.20 -4.11 5.86
CA SER A 183 -25.22 -5.39 5.14
C SER A 183 -24.53 -5.33 3.77
N SER A 184 -24.52 -4.17 3.12
CA SER A 184 -23.87 -3.93 1.83
C SER A 184 -22.38 -3.53 1.93
N THR A 185 -21.87 -3.22 3.12
CA THR A 185 -20.51 -2.66 3.33
C THR A 185 -19.70 -3.45 4.35
N ARG A 186 -19.96 -4.76 4.47
CA ARG A 186 -19.33 -5.63 5.49
C ARG A 186 -17.92 -6.08 5.15
N THR A 187 -17.49 -5.91 3.90
CA THR A 187 -16.17 -6.32 3.44
C THR A 187 -15.32 -5.13 3.04
N LEU A 188 -14.02 -5.34 2.96
CA LEU A 188 -13.05 -4.30 2.63
C LEU A 188 -13.33 -3.66 1.26
N ALA A 189 -13.54 -4.48 0.22
CA ALA A 189 -13.79 -3.98 -1.12
C ALA A 189 -15.08 -3.15 -1.22
N THR A 190 -16.17 -3.64 -0.61
CA THR A 190 -17.44 -2.92 -0.61
C THR A 190 -17.39 -1.62 0.19
N MET A 191 -16.62 -1.60 1.26
CA MET A 191 -16.41 -0.39 2.06
C MET A 191 -15.59 0.66 1.31
N LEU A 192 -14.53 0.24 0.59
CA LEU A 192 -13.77 1.14 -0.28
C LEU A 192 -14.65 1.72 -1.40
N ALA A 193 -15.53 0.91 -2.01
CA ALA A 193 -16.49 1.41 -2.99
C ALA A 193 -17.47 2.43 -2.37
N LYS A 194 -17.93 2.21 -1.13
CA LYS A 194 -18.80 3.13 -0.39
C LYS A 194 -18.16 4.49 -0.14
N SER A 195 -16.83 4.52 0.07
CA SER A 195 -16.07 5.77 0.23
C SER A 195 -15.79 6.52 -1.09
N GLY A 196 -16.33 6.02 -2.20
CA GLY A 196 -16.11 6.60 -3.53
C GLY A 196 -14.88 6.07 -4.25
N GLY A 197 -14.25 5.03 -3.72
CA GLY A 197 -13.04 4.41 -4.29
C GLY A 197 -11.74 5.06 -3.85
N VAL A 198 -10.69 4.79 -4.60
CA VAL A 198 -9.31 5.23 -4.34
C VAL A 198 -8.88 6.22 -5.41
N THR A 199 -8.13 7.26 -5.03
CA THR A 199 -7.75 8.37 -5.91
C THR A 199 -6.43 8.16 -6.65
N VAL A 200 -5.63 7.17 -6.21
CA VAL A 200 -4.35 6.79 -6.84
C VAL A 200 -4.51 5.52 -7.66
N ASP A 201 -3.56 5.28 -8.57
CA ASP A 201 -3.57 4.08 -9.40
C ASP A 201 -3.54 2.80 -8.54
N PRO A 202 -4.44 1.83 -8.80
CA PRO A 202 -4.45 0.56 -8.07
C PRO A 202 -3.13 -0.21 -8.08
N ALA A 203 -2.29 -0.01 -9.09
CA ALA A 203 -0.99 -0.67 -9.20
C ALA A 203 0.02 -0.21 -8.14
N VAL A 204 -0.15 1.01 -7.63
CA VAL A 204 0.72 1.62 -6.59
C VAL A 204 -0.03 1.92 -5.28
N ALA A 205 -1.33 1.65 -5.22
CA ALA A 205 -2.12 1.83 -4.01
C ALA A 205 -1.91 0.68 -3.03
N ILE A 206 -1.59 1.01 -1.80
CA ILE A 206 -1.46 0.07 -0.67
C ILE A 206 -2.62 0.30 0.29
N VAL A 207 -3.38 -0.75 0.55
CA VAL A 207 -4.45 -0.73 1.55
C VAL A 207 -3.93 -1.35 2.84
N ARG A 208 -3.87 -0.53 3.89
CA ARG A 208 -3.51 -0.95 5.25
C ARG A 208 -4.76 -1.03 6.09
N VAL A 209 -4.98 -2.17 6.73
CA VAL A 209 -6.07 -2.35 7.70
C VAL A 209 -5.47 -2.61 9.08
N THR A 210 -5.86 -1.80 10.06
CA THR A 210 -5.47 -1.96 11.46
C THR A 210 -6.68 -2.34 12.30
N ARG A 211 -6.59 -3.48 12.98
CA ARG A 211 -7.59 -4.05 13.88
C ARG A 211 -6.97 -4.26 15.26
N GLY A 212 -7.29 -3.41 16.22
CA GLY A 212 -6.63 -3.41 17.52
C GLY A 212 -5.12 -3.24 17.40
N ALA A 213 -4.34 -4.25 17.82
CA ALA A 213 -2.88 -4.27 17.72
C ALA A 213 -2.35 -4.90 16.40
N HIS A 214 -3.22 -5.48 15.58
CA HIS A 214 -2.84 -6.17 14.35
C HIS A 214 -2.96 -5.26 13.14
N THR A 215 -1.98 -5.32 12.24
CA THR A 215 -1.99 -4.58 10.99
C THR A 215 -1.70 -5.53 9.83
N GLY A 216 -2.50 -5.44 8.78
CA GLY A 216 -2.26 -6.08 7.49
C GLY A 216 -2.15 -5.05 6.38
N ARG A 217 -1.39 -5.36 5.34
CA ARG A 217 -1.22 -4.53 4.14
C ARG A 217 -1.39 -5.39 2.91
N ILE A 218 -2.03 -4.86 1.89
CA ILE A 218 -2.16 -5.49 0.58
C ILE A 218 -2.07 -4.45 -0.51
N TRP A 219 -1.70 -4.86 -1.72
CA TRP A 219 -1.90 -4.03 -2.89
C TRP A 219 -3.38 -3.96 -3.24
N LEU A 220 -3.86 -2.79 -3.62
CA LEU A 220 -5.26 -2.63 -4.04
C LEU A 220 -5.56 -3.48 -5.30
N LYS A 221 -4.58 -3.58 -6.21
CA LYS A 221 -4.67 -4.46 -7.37
C LYS A 221 -4.92 -5.90 -6.96
N ASP A 222 -4.18 -6.42 -5.98
CA ASP A 222 -4.35 -7.80 -5.50
C ASP A 222 -5.73 -8.03 -4.88
N LEU A 223 -6.30 -7.01 -4.20
CA LEU A 223 -7.68 -7.10 -3.67
C LEU A 223 -8.70 -7.30 -4.78
N TYR A 224 -8.51 -6.66 -5.94
CA TYR A 224 -9.42 -6.79 -7.07
C TYR A 224 -9.25 -8.12 -7.82
N GLU A 225 -8.04 -8.66 -7.86
CA GLU A 225 -7.73 -9.91 -8.56
C GLU A 225 -7.98 -11.15 -7.68
N ASN A 226 -7.90 -11.03 -6.37
CA ASN A 226 -7.99 -12.14 -5.44
C ASN A 226 -9.09 -11.93 -4.37
N PRO A 227 -10.28 -12.52 -4.56
CA PRO A 227 -11.39 -12.40 -3.61
C PRO A 227 -11.08 -12.88 -2.18
N SER A 228 -10.04 -13.72 -1.98
CA SER A 228 -9.65 -14.18 -0.64
C SER A 228 -9.02 -13.08 0.23
N LEU A 229 -8.63 -11.96 -0.38
CA LEU A 229 -8.14 -10.78 0.31
C LEU A 229 -9.25 -9.82 0.74
N ASP A 230 -10.48 -10.04 0.28
CA ASP A 230 -11.64 -9.22 0.68
C ASP A 230 -12.14 -9.63 2.08
N ILE A 231 -11.44 -9.15 3.09
CA ILE A 231 -11.69 -9.49 4.49
C ILE A 231 -13.00 -8.89 5.01
N ALA A 232 -13.63 -9.59 5.95
CA ALA A 232 -14.74 -9.07 6.72
C ALA A 232 -14.27 -7.98 7.70
N LEU A 233 -14.92 -6.81 7.64
CA LEU A 233 -14.63 -5.68 8.52
C LEU A 233 -15.21 -5.87 9.92
N ARG A 234 -14.57 -5.24 10.90
CA ARG A 234 -14.99 -5.21 12.30
C ARG A 234 -15.16 -3.78 12.78
N PRO A 235 -16.06 -3.54 13.76
CA PRO A 235 -16.14 -2.25 14.42
C PRO A 235 -14.78 -1.81 14.95
N GLY A 236 -14.41 -0.56 14.66
CA GLY A 236 -13.13 0.01 15.07
C GLY A 236 -11.96 -0.27 14.12
N ASP A 237 -12.15 -1.01 13.02
CA ASP A 237 -11.12 -1.14 12.00
C ASP A 237 -10.74 0.23 11.41
N LYS A 238 -9.45 0.43 11.22
CA LYS A 238 -8.90 1.61 10.57
C LYS A 238 -8.34 1.20 9.21
N ILE A 239 -8.87 1.77 8.17
CA ILE A 239 -8.45 1.55 6.78
C ILE A 239 -7.68 2.79 6.35
N MET A 240 -6.42 2.62 5.97
CA MET A 240 -5.58 3.68 5.43
C MET A 240 -5.14 3.30 4.03
N ILE A 241 -5.34 4.20 3.10
CA ILE A 241 -4.90 4.04 1.72
C ILE A 241 -3.68 4.91 1.53
N GLU A 242 -2.57 4.27 1.15
CA GLU A 242 -1.27 4.90 0.95
C GLU A 242 -0.84 4.71 -0.50
N GLU A 243 -0.10 5.65 -1.02
CA GLU A 243 0.61 5.48 -2.29
C GLU A 243 1.98 4.87 -2.01
N ASP A 244 2.44 4.02 -2.89
CA ASP A 244 3.80 3.46 -2.81
C ASP A 244 4.83 4.59 -2.90
N SER A 245 5.64 4.72 -1.88
CA SER A 245 6.67 5.75 -1.77
C SER A 245 8.05 5.30 -2.24
N ARG A 246 8.17 4.04 -2.71
CA ARG A 246 9.45 3.51 -3.19
C ARG A 246 9.91 4.24 -4.44
N LYS A 247 11.21 4.43 -4.53
CA LYS A 247 11.86 5.15 -5.62
C LYS A 247 13.28 4.65 -5.84
N PHE A 248 13.78 4.81 -7.05
CA PHE A 248 15.18 4.60 -7.38
C PHE A 248 15.78 5.88 -7.98
N ILE A 249 17.10 5.95 -8.03
CA ILE A 249 17.83 7.05 -8.63
C ILE A 249 18.49 6.56 -9.91
N ALA A 250 18.31 7.27 -11.01
CA ALA A 250 19.01 7.02 -12.26
C ALA A 250 20.01 8.12 -12.58
N LEU A 251 21.26 7.74 -12.83
CA LEU A 251 22.39 8.64 -13.08
C LEU A 251 23.26 8.13 -14.24
N GLY A 252 24.09 9.03 -14.77
CA GLY A 252 25.07 8.73 -15.80
C GLY A 252 24.49 8.81 -17.21
N ALA A 253 24.94 7.95 -18.11
CA ALA A 253 24.59 7.97 -19.53
C ALA A 253 23.22 7.32 -19.82
N THR A 254 22.18 7.76 -19.11
CA THR A 254 20.77 7.44 -19.33
C THR A 254 20.08 8.53 -20.14
N GLY A 255 18.88 8.27 -20.65
CA GLY A 255 18.09 9.29 -21.36
C GLY A 255 17.70 10.45 -20.43
N THR A 256 17.38 10.17 -19.16
CA THR A 256 17.06 11.18 -18.15
C THR A 256 17.69 10.79 -16.82
N GLN A 257 18.34 11.75 -16.15
CA GLN A 257 18.88 11.57 -14.79
C GLN A 257 17.87 12.13 -13.79
N SER A 258 17.32 11.26 -12.95
CA SER A 258 16.23 11.65 -12.01
C SER A 258 16.07 10.65 -10.88
N THR A 259 15.32 11.06 -9.88
CA THR A 259 14.70 10.15 -8.91
C THR A 259 13.33 9.73 -9.45
N VAL A 260 13.11 8.44 -9.60
CA VAL A 260 11.94 7.85 -10.27
C VAL A 260 11.13 7.06 -9.25
N PRO A 261 9.84 7.39 -9.03
CA PRO A 261 8.95 6.57 -8.20
C PRO A 261 8.63 5.24 -8.91
N PHE A 262 8.24 4.25 -8.14
CA PHE A 262 7.74 2.99 -8.69
C PHE A 262 6.31 3.17 -9.22
N GLU A 263 6.04 2.66 -10.40
CA GLU A 263 4.71 2.68 -11.03
C GLU A 263 3.98 1.33 -10.90
N SER A 264 4.61 0.36 -10.23
CA SER A 264 4.07 -0.98 -10.02
C SER A 264 4.67 -1.65 -8.79
N ALA A 265 4.04 -2.73 -8.33
CA ALA A 265 4.50 -3.50 -7.17
C ALA A 265 5.92 -4.06 -7.34
N THR A 266 6.32 -4.36 -8.57
CA THR A 266 7.66 -4.85 -8.92
C THR A 266 8.20 -4.06 -10.09
N LEU A 267 9.50 -3.81 -10.10
CA LEU A 267 10.20 -3.08 -11.16
C LEU A 267 11.50 -3.81 -11.49
N SER A 268 11.64 -4.31 -12.71
CA SER A 268 12.89 -4.92 -13.17
C SER A 268 13.93 -3.87 -13.55
N ALA A 269 15.20 -4.26 -13.58
CA ALA A 269 16.27 -3.37 -14.02
C ALA A 269 16.07 -2.92 -15.49
N LEU A 270 15.55 -3.79 -16.32
CA LEU A 270 15.26 -3.45 -17.72
C LEU A 270 14.14 -2.41 -17.83
N GLU A 271 13.05 -2.56 -17.06
CA GLU A 271 11.96 -1.58 -16.98
C GLU A 271 12.46 -0.25 -16.41
N ALA A 272 13.29 -0.28 -15.36
CA ALA A 272 13.86 0.93 -14.77
C ALA A 272 14.72 1.70 -15.80
N ILE A 273 15.52 1.00 -16.61
CA ILE A 273 16.28 1.60 -17.70
C ILE A 273 15.33 2.20 -18.75
N ALA A 274 14.26 1.49 -19.12
CA ALA A 274 13.29 1.97 -20.11
C ALA A 274 12.54 3.21 -19.60
N THR A 275 12.15 3.26 -18.33
CA THR A 275 11.44 4.39 -17.71
C THR A 275 12.24 5.70 -17.79
N VAL A 276 13.57 5.62 -17.70
CA VAL A 276 14.45 6.81 -17.83
C VAL A 276 14.88 7.11 -19.28
N GLY A 277 14.17 6.55 -20.27
CA GLY A 277 14.43 6.79 -21.69
C GLY A 277 15.55 5.95 -22.29
N GLY A 278 15.91 4.86 -21.60
CA GLY A 278 16.93 3.92 -22.08
C GLY A 278 18.37 4.38 -21.85
N LEU A 279 19.30 3.67 -22.48
CA LEU A 279 20.70 4.04 -22.53
C LEU A 279 20.91 5.14 -23.60
N SER A 280 21.73 6.14 -23.28
CA SER A 280 22.13 7.14 -24.28
C SER A 280 22.86 6.48 -25.44
N THR A 281 22.26 6.52 -26.61
CA THR A 281 22.85 5.91 -27.85
C THR A 281 24.21 6.51 -28.24
N MET A 282 24.49 7.74 -27.80
CA MET A 282 25.71 8.47 -28.12
C MET A 282 26.81 8.32 -27.06
N ALA A 283 26.45 8.07 -25.82
CA ALA A 283 27.38 8.18 -24.68
C ALA A 283 27.46 6.92 -23.81
N ALA A 284 26.47 6.08 -23.76
CA ALA A 284 26.42 4.96 -22.79
C ALA A 284 27.40 3.82 -23.14
N ASP A 285 28.00 3.23 -22.11
CA ASP A 285 28.67 1.93 -22.19
C ASP A 285 27.65 0.83 -21.79
N PRO A 286 27.12 0.05 -22.72
CA PRO A 286 26.14 -1.00 -22.40
C PRO A 286 26.72 -2.13 -21.51
N LYS A 287 28.07 -2.23 -21.39
CA LYS A 287 28.75 -3.12 -20.43
C LYS A 287 28.95 -2.51 -19.06
N GLY A 288 28.62 -1.24 -18.91
CA GLY A 288 28.84 -0.45 -17.70
C GLY A 288 27.52 -0.01 -17.06
N VAL A 289 26.53 -0.90 -16.98
CA VAL A 289 25.30 -0.67 -16.26
C VAL A 289 25.42 -1.26 -14.86
N PHE A 290 25.29 -0.41 -13.85
CA PHE A 290 25.49 -0.76 -12.44
C PHE A 290 24.26 -0.47 -11.62
N ILE A 291 23.96 -1.34 -10.65
CA ILE A 291 22.96 -1.10 -9.61
C ILE A 291 23.70 -1.11 -8.27
N LEU A 292 23.72 0.04 -7.61
CA LEU A 292 24.35 0.21 -6.31
C LEU A 292 23.28 0.02 -5.23
N ARG A 293 23.56 -0.85 -4.26
CA ARG A 293 22.61 -1.24 -3.22
C ARG A 293 23.33 -1.62 -1.93
N ASP A 294 22.76 -1.22 -0.81
CA ASP A 294 23.13 -1.75 0.50
C ASP A 294 22.29 -3.00 0.76
N GLU A 295 22.94 -4.18 0.82
CA GLU A 295 22.29 -5.47 1.03
C GLU A 295 22.37 -5.89 2.49
N SER A 296 21.27 -6.40 3.01
CA SER A 296 21.28 -7.00 4.35
C SER A 296 22.22 -8.20 4.42
N GLU A 297 22.75 -8.47 5.62
CA GLU A 297 23.70 -9.54 5.89
C GLU A 297 23.29 -10.90 5.28
N GLY A 298 22.00 -11.27 5.42
CA GLY A 298 21.49 -12.55 4.90
C GLY A 298 21.56 -12.65 3.38
N ILE A 299 21.19 -11.59 2.68
CA ILE A 299 21.23 -11.53 1.21
C ILE A 299 22.68 -11.45 0.73
N ALA A 300 23.49 -10.61 1.37
CA ALA A 300 24.92 -10.49 1.03
C ALA A 300 25.65 -11.83 1.18
N ARG A 301 25.38 -12.59 2.24
CA ARG A 301 25.92 -13.94 2.42
C ARG A 301 25.49 -14.89 1.31
N ALA A 302 24.24 -14.86 0.91
CA ALA A 302 23.70 -15.70 -0.15
C ALA A 302 24.32 -15.35 -1.52
N VAL A 303 24.42 -14.06 -1.83
CA VAL A 303 24.94 -13.56 -3.11
C VAL A 303 26.45 -13.81 -3.24
N LEU A 304 27.22 -13.59 -2.16
CA LEU A 304 28.68 -13.69 -2.19
C LEU A 304 29.21 -15.09 -1.81
N GLY A 305 28.31 -16.02 -1.38
CA GLY A 305 28.73 -17.35 -0.92
C GLY A 305 29.60 -17.32 0.33
N ARG A 306 29.45 -16.29 1.18
CA ARG A 306 30.31 -16.03 2.35
C ARG A 306 29.49 -16.03 3.64
N SER A 307 29.95 -16.74 4.66
CA SER A 307 29.32 -16.80 5.99
C SER A 307 29.91 -15.87 7.03
N ASP A 308 31.04 -15.24 6.73
CA ASP A 308 31.82 -14.37 7.64
C ASP A 308 31.40 -12.89 7.61
N LEU A 309 30.46 -12.54 6.73
CA LEU A 309 29.98 -11.15 6.62
C LEU A 309 29.11 -10.78 7.83
N ILE A 310 29.31 -9.56 8.35
CA ILE A 310 28.55 -9.00 9.47
C ILE A 310 27.95 -7.67 9.05
N GLY A 311 26.66 -7.49 9.30
CA GLY A 311 25.92 -6.28 8.97
C GLY A 311 25.69 -6.10 7.47
N ASP A 312 25.14 -4.93 7.11
CA ASP A 312 24.81 -4.61 5.74
C ASP A 312 26.08 -4.42 4.90
N GLN A 313 26.02 -4.89 3.65
CA GLN A 313 27.15 -4.84 2.71
C GLN A 313 26.80 -4.01 1.49
N ARG A 314 27.73 -3.17 1.05
CA ARG A 314 27.63 -2.44 -0.21
C ARG A 314 27.91 -3.37 -1.37
N ILE A 315 26.93 -3.56 -2.25
CA ILE A 315 27.06 -4.37 -3.44
C ILE A 315 26.78 -3.53 -4.68
N VAL A 316 27.63 -3.69 -5.65
CA VAL A 316 27.47 -3.13 -6.99
C VAL A 316 27.20 -4.27 -7.95
N TYR A 317 25.95 -4.39 -8.38
CA TYR A 317 25.54 -5.36 -9.39
C TYR A 317 25.88 -4.83 -10.77
N VAL A 318 26.41 -5.71 -11.62
CA VAL A 318 26.85 -5.38 -12.99
C VAL A 318 25.98 -6.09 -14.00
N LEU A 319 25.42 -5.35 -14.92
CA LEU A 319 24.68 -5.83 -16.07
C LEU A 319 25.48 -5.55 -17.37
N ASP A 320 25.63 -6.57 -18.22
CA ASP A 320 26.18 -6.45 -19.58
C ASP A 320 25.05 -6.57 -20.60
N LEU A 321 24.60 -5.45 -21.13
CA LEU A 321 23.50 -5.40 -22.09
C LEU A 321 23.95 -5.55 -23.55
N THR A 322 25.19 -5.94 -23.79
CA THR A 322 25.69 -6.18 -25.15
C THR A 322 25.30 -7.53 -25.72
N GLU A 323 24.88 -8.44 -24.84
CA GLU A 323 24.48 -9.79 -25.18
C GLU A 323 23.01 -10.05 -24.83
N PRO A 324 22.30 -10.91 -25.59
CA PRO A 324 20.91 -11.26 -25.28
C PRO A 324 20.69 -11.78 -23.87
N THR A 325 21.64 -12.53 -23.32
CA THR A 325 21.60 -13.06 -21.95
C THR A 325 21.50 -11.95 -20.93
N GLY A 326 22.28 -10.87 -21.09
CA GLY A 326 22.24 -9.73 -20.16
C GLY A 326 20.90 -8.99 -20.20
N LEU A 327 20.21 -8.97 -21.34
CA LEU A 327 18.85 -8.41 -21.40
C LEU A 327 17.85 -9.26 -20.62
N PHE A 328 17.95 -10.60 -20.67
CA PHE A 328 17.12 -11.47 -19.84
C PHE A 328 17.44 -11.32 -18.36
N GLU A 329 18.72 -11.26 -18.01
CA GLU A 329 19.17 -11.02 -16.62
C GLU A 329 18.65 -9.67 -16.09
N ALA A 330 18.70 -8.61 -16.89
CA ALA A 330 18.17 -7.30 -16.53
C ALA A 330 16.65 -7.31 -16.36
N ARG A 331 15.92 -8.12 -17.13
CA ARG A 331 14.47 -8.32 -16.97
C ARG A 331 14.13 -9.06 -15.68
N ASP A 332 14.96 -10.00 -15.29
CA ASP A 332 14.70 -10.86 -14.13
C ASP A 332 15.23 -10.25 -12.82
N PHE A 333 16.16 -9.29 -12.88
CA PHE A 333 16.71 -8.60 -11.72
C PHE A 333 15.77 -7.48 -11.25
N GLN A 334 15.32 -7.54 -9.99
CA GLN A 334 14.39 -6.57 -9.41
C GLN A 334 15.10 -5.37 -8.79
N ILE A 335 14.68 -4.18 -9.19
CA ILE A 335 15.04 -2.91 -8.53
C ILE A 335 14.30 -2.81 -7.20
N ARG A 336 14.95 -2.22 -6.19
CA ARG A 336 14.38 -1.98 -4.88
C ARG A 336 14.39 -0.50 -4.50
N ASP A 337 13.64 -0.17 -3.47
CA ASP A 337 13.64 1.18 -2.89
C ASP A 337 15.06 1.61 -2.49
N GLY A 338 15.44 2.80 -2.91
CA GLY A 338 16.75 3.39 -2.64
C GLY A 338 17.88 2.95 -3.57
N ASP A 339 17.66 2.05 -4.53
CA ASP A 339 18.67 1.67 -5.51
C ASP A 339 19.15 2.86 -6.33
N THR A 340 20.43 2.80 -6.71
CA THR A 340 20.99 3.71 -7.72
C THR A 340 21.35 2.94 -8.97
N LEU A 341 20.62 3.19 -10.05
CA LEU A 341 20.96 2.76 -11.41
C LEU A 341 21.98 3.75 -11.99
N TYR A 342 23.19 3.30 -12.22
CA TYR A 342 24.25 4.11 -12.77
C TYR A 342 24.76 3.52 -14.08
N VAL A 343 24.71 4.32 -15.13
CA VAL A 343 25.21 3.95 -16.47
C VAL A 343 26.48 4.75 -16.77
N THR A 344 27.58 4.04 -17.02
CA THR A 344 28.84 4.70 -17.36
C THR A 344 28.89 5.17 -18.81
N GLU A 345 29.69 6.18 -19.05
CA GLU A 345 30.01 6.62 -20.40
C GLU A 345 31.03 5.68 -21.07
N ALA A 346 30.89 5.47 -22.36
CA ALA A 346 31.84 4.73 -23.18
C ALA A 346 33.20 5.44 -23.23
N PRO A 347 34.34 4.71 -23.23
CA PRO A 347 35.66 5.32 -23.07
C PRO A 347 36.11 6.25 -24.23
N TYR A 348 35.38 6.33 -25.31
CA TYR A 348 35.75 7.08 -26.53
C TYR A 348 34.64 8.00 -27.06
N VAL A 349 33.81 8.52 -26.20
CA VAL A 349 32.78 9.51 -26.58
C VAL A 349 33.26 10.92 -26.26
#